data_ab74c5ff5a81c229ea977fe1f58393c3
#
_entry.id   ab74c5ff5a81c229ea977fe1f58393c3
#
_cell.length_a   1.000
_cell.length_b   1.000
_cell.length_c   1.000
_cell.angle_alpha   90.00
_cell.angle_beta   90.00
_cell.angle_gamma   90.00
#
_symmetry.space_group_name_H-M   'P 1'
#
loop_
_entity.id
_entity.type
_entity.pdbx_description
1 polymer ?
#
loop_
_entity_poly.entity_id
_entity_poly.type
_entity_poly.pdbx_seq_one_letter_code
_entity_poly.pdbx_strand_id
1 'polypeptide(L)'
;MKSLKRKLRVVTCIICIVCLGITAAISYNIASSKTSQKEEEKAELSAEKNAQEIETWLNGYATYLEVTAGTMEAQKMAEPENIAQYLQELLQNQNEDGIIYDIYFTSEDNRMTAGSGYEADGSVNFTKRGWYLAAKEKDGVHYESPYKDADSGRYVITLSKKVEWDGKVVGVLAEDIFIDQVVEIVNKCELEGNSYAMLVDQNDGLMVHPNEKYGYVDDEPVRLNDLAGNPYKKLSEKLEADGKRCRISG
;
A
#
# COMPACT_ATOMS: atom_id res chain seq x y z
N MET A 1 -70.33 34.71 14.94
CA MET A 1 -68.96 35.23 15.15
C MET A 1 -68.01 34.27 15.85
N LYS A 2 -68.39 33.47 16.85
CA LYS A 2 -67.52 32.51 17.55
C LYS A 2 -66.99 31.37 16.62
N SER A 3 -67.78 30.89 15.65
CA SER A 3 -67.42 29.85 14.68
C SER A 3 -66.31 30.29 13.69
N LEU A 4 -66.34 31.53 13.22
CA LEU A 4 -65.36 32.08 12.28
C LEU A 4 -63.95 32.23 12.94
N LYS A 5 -63.93 32.75 14.18
CA LYS A 5 -62.66 32.88 14.95
C LYS A 5 -62.01 31.53 15.27
N ARG A 6 -62.85 30.49 15.47
CA ARG A 6 -62.34 29.14 15.69
C ARG A 6 -61.75 28.54 14.40
N LYS A 7 -62.43 28.71 13.26
CA LYS A 7 -61.93 28.25 11.93
C LYS A 7 -60.60 28.93 11.56
N LEU A 8 -60.53 30.26 11.78
CA LEU A 8 -59.33 31.04 11.51
C LEU A 8 -58.12 30.54 12.34
N ARG A 9 -58.32 30.32 13.66
CA ARG A 9 -57.26 29.78 14.53
C ARG A 9 -56.79 28.41 14.08
N VAL A 10 -57.72 27.51 13.71
CA VAL A 10 -57.35 26.16 13.25
C VAL A 10 -56.53 26.23 11.94
N VAL A 11 -56.95 27.04 10.98
CA VAL A 11 -56.23 27.24 9.72
C VAL A 11 -54.82 27.80 9.97
N THR A 12 -54.69 28.82 10.82
CA THR A 12 -53.37 29.37 11.17
C THR A 12 -52.48 28.36 11.84
N CYS A 13 -53.00 27.54 12.78
CA CYS A 13 -52.22 26.46 13.41
C CYS A 13 -51.75 25.41 12.38
N ILE A 14 -52.61 25.01 11.44
CA ILE A 14 -52.24 24.08 10.38
C ILE A 14 -51.13 24.66 9.49
N ILE A 15 -51.25 25.92 9.09
CA ILE A 15 -50.21 26.59 8.29
C ILE A 15 -48.88 26.63 9.05
N CYS A 16 -48.88 26.99 10.33
CA CYS A 16 -47.68 27.01 11.16
C CYS A 16 -47.04 25.61 11.26
N ILE A 17 -47.84 24.56 11.48
CA ILE A 17 -47.36 23.18 11.54
C ILE A 17 -46.74 22.77 10.21
N VAL A 18 -47.39 23.07 9.10
CA VAL A 18 -46.87 22.78 7.75
C VAL A 18 -45.55 23.51 7.48
N CYS A 19 -45.50 24.82 7.80
CA CYS A 19 -44.26 25.59 7.64
C CYS A 19 -43.11 25.04 8.51
N LEU A 20 -43.38 24.69 9.76
CA LEU A 20 -42.39 24.09 10.66
C LEU A 20 -41.94 22.71 10.13
N GLY A 21 -42.86 21.90 9.61
CA GLY A 21 -42.52 20.62 8.98
C GLY A 21 -41.61 20.76 7.76
N ILE A 22 -41.92 21.72 6.89
CA ILE A 22 -41.12 22.02 5.70
C ILE A 22 -39.72 22.53 6.11
N THR A 23 -39.63 23.47 7.03
CA THR A 23 -38.33 24.00 7.49
C THR A 23 -37.50 22.94 8.19
N ALA A 24 -38.09 22.05 9.00
CA ALA A 24 -37.41 20.94 9.63
C ALA A 24 -36.89 19.94 8.60
N ALA A 25 -37.68 19.59 7.58
CA ALA A 25 -37.25 18.68 6.51
C ALA A 25 -36.11 19.27 5.69
N ILE A 26 -36.16 20.55 5.32
CA ILE A 26 -35.09 21.25 4.62
C ILE A 26 -33.81 21.28 5.47
N SER A 27 -33.94 21.67 6.74
CA SER A 27 -32.79 21.72 7.66
C SER A 27 -32.15 20.35 7.88
N TYR A 28 -32.96 19.30 7.99
CA TYR A 28 -32.47 17.91 8.10
C TYR A 28 -31.69 17.48 6.85
N ASN A 29 -32.24 17.74 5.66
CA ASN A 29 -31.55 17.38 4.40
C ASN A 29 -30.23 18.14 4.25
N ILE A 30 -30.19 19.45 4.55
CA ILE A 30 -28.97 20.24 4.50
C ILE A 30 -27.93 19.74 5.53
N ALA A 31 -28.35 19.46 6.76
CA ALA A 31 -27.47 18.96 7.81
C ALA A 31 -26.92 17.58 7.45
N SER A 32 -27.76 16.66 7.01
CA SER A 32 -27.37 15.31 6.58
C SER A 32 -26.38 15.35 5.42
N SER A 33 -26.65 16.16 4.39
CA SER A 33 -25.74 16.31 3.24
C SER A 33 -24.38 16.89 3.64
N LYS A 34 -24.37 17.93 4.50
CA LYS A 34 -23.11 18.53 5.00
C LYS A 34 -22.32 17.59 5.89
N THR A 35 -23.01 16.78 6.71
CA THR A 35 -22.35 15.77 7.56
C THR A 35 -21.71 14.71 6.70
N SER A 36 -22.43 14.16 5.70
CA SER A 36 -21.89 13.17 4.78
C SER A 36 -20.67 13.70 3.99
N GLN A 37 -20.73 14.95 3.51
CA GLN A 37 -19.57 15.54 2.83
C GLN A 37 -18.34 15.68 3.73
N LYS A 38 -18.55 16.09 5.00
CA LYS A 38 -17.45 16.20 5.96
C LYS A 38 -16.85 14.84 6.33
N GLU A 39 -17.68 13.82 6.42
CA GLU A 39 -17.21 12.44 6.68
C GLU A 39 -16.40 11.91 5.50
N GLU A 40 -16.84 12.17 4.26
CA GLU A 40 -16.10 11.81 3.04
C GLU A 40 -14.75 12.54 2.98
N GLU A 41 -14.73 13.86 3.22
CA GLU A 41 -13.50 14.67 3.26
C GLU A 41 -12.52 14.20 4.34
N LYS A 42 -13.01 13.87 5.54
CA LYS A 42 -12.20 13.31 6.61
C LYS A 42 -11.62 11.94 6.24
N ALA A 43 -12.42 11.08 5.62
CA ALA A 43 -11.98 9.76 5.18
C ALA A 43 -10.89 9.88 4.10
N GLU A 44 -11.07 10.79 3.12
CA GLU A 44 -10.08 11.07 2.08
C GLU A 44 -8.77 11.58 2.70
N LEU A 45 -8.84 12.55 3.61
CA LEU A 45 -7.65 13.09 4.30
C LEU A 45 -6.94 12.02 5.15
N SER A 46 -7.69 11.16 5.82
CA SER A 46 -7.13 10.06 6.60
C SER A 46 -6.43 9.02 5.72
N ALA A 47 -7.04 8.68 4.59
CA ALA A 47 -6.44 7.77 3.61
C ALA A 47 -5.16 8.37 3.01
N GLU A 48 -5.17 9.66 2.64
CA GLU A 48 -4.00 10.36 2.12
C GLU A 48 -2.85 10.40 3.15
N LYS A 49 -3.15 10.71 4.41
CA LYS A 49 -2.17 10.69 5.50
C LYS A 49 -1.52 9.32 5.68
N ASN A 50 -2.33 8.26 5.71
CA ASN A 50 -1.81 6.89 5.87
C ASN A 50 -0.99 6.44 4.66
N ALA A 51 -1.41 6.84 3.45
CA ALA A 51 -0.64 6.58 2.25
C ALA A 51 0.74 7.27 2.30
N GLN A 52 0.80 8.54 2.74
CA GLN A 52 2.07 9.26 2.94
C GLN A 52 2.94 8.62 4.04
N GLU A 53 2.33 8.08 5.09
CA GLU A 53 3.05 7.35 6.14
C GLU A 53 3.72 6.09 5.58
N ILE A 54 2.98 5.29 4.80
CA ILE A 54 3.51 4.10 4.12
C ILE A 54 4.62 4.49 3.13
N GLU A 55 4.39 5.51 2.30
CA GLU A 55 5.38 5.99 1.34
C GLU A 55 6.67 6.46 2.04
N THR A 56 6.54 7.26 3.11
CA THR A 56 7.68 7.74 3.89
C THR A 56 8.47 6.58 4.50
N TRP A 57 7.75 5.58 5.03
CA TRP A 57 8.32 4.40 5.62
C TRP A 57 9.10 3.57 4.58
N LEU A 58 8.49 3.27 3.43
CA LEU A 58 9.14 2.55 2.33
C LEU A 58 10.34 3.32 1.75
N ASN A 59 10.24 4.65 1.60
CA ASN A 59 11.32 5.48 1.11
C ASN A 59 12.54 5.49 2.04
N GLY A 60 12.35 5.25 3.34
CA GLY A 60 13.45 5.01 4.27
C GLY A 60 14.32 3.83 3.84
N TYR A 61 13.71 2.69 3.59
CA TYR A 61 14.38 1.48 3.11
C TYR A 61 14.98 1.66 1.72
N ALA A 62 14.22 2.28 0.80
CA ALA A 62 14.72 2.55 -0.55
C ALA A 62 15.98 3.41 -0.55
N THR A 63 16.01 4.47 0.26
CA THR A 63 17.20 5.32 0.41
C THR A 63 18.39 4.51 0.92
N TYR A 64 18.13 3.61 1.84
CA TYR A 64 19.15 2.75 2.40
C TYR A 64 19.69 1.75 1.37
N LEU A 65 18.80 1.11 0.61
CA LEU A 65 19.16 0.22 -0.49
C LEU A 65 19.99 0.97 -1.55
N GLU A 66 19.66 2.24 -1.85
CA GLU A 66 20.45 3.07 -2.77
C GLU A 66 21.87 3.32 -2.27
N VAL A 67 22.02 3.68 -1.00
CA VAL A 67 23.34 3.90 -0.38
C VAL A 67 24.16 2.60 -0.39
N THR A 68 23.52 1.47 -0.09
CA THR A 68 24.15 0.15 -0.11
C THR A 68 24.63 -0.22 -1.52
N ALA A 69 23.76 -0.07 -2.53
CA ALA A 69 24.12 -0.31 -3.93
C ALA A 69 25.30 0.59 -4.37
N GLY A 70 25.22 1.90 -4.06
CA GLY A 70 26.29 2.86 -4.35
C GLY A 70 27.61 2.51 -3.66
N THR A 71 27.58 1.95 -2.47
CA THR A 71 28.77 1.47 -1.76
C THR A 71 29.39 0.27 -2.47
N MET A 72 28.56 -0.70 -2.87
CA MET A 72 29.00 -1.87 -3.65
C MET A 72 29.62 -1.46 -4.99
N GLU A 73 29.02 -0.47 -5.68
CA GLU A 73 29.54 0.09 -6.93
C GLU A 73 30.89 0.79 -6.73
N ALA A 74 30.99 1.68 -5.74
CA ALA A 74 32.20 2.43 -5.46
C ALA A 74 33.39 1.53 -5.09
N GLN A 75 33.13 0.45 -4.37
CA GLN A 75 34.14 -0.53 -3.97
C GLN A 75 34.36 -1.65 -5.01
N LYS A 76 33.56 -1.70 -6.06
CA LYS A 76 33.54 -2.80 -7.05
C LYS A 76 33.54 -4.17 -6.36
N MET A 77 32.62 -4.34 -5.43
CA MET A 77 32.55 -5.50 -4.54
C MET A 77 32.12 -6.74 -5.32
N ALA A 78 33.08 -7.60 -5.66
CA ALA A 78 32.90 -8.75 -6.58
C ALA A 78 32.92 -10.08 -5.87
N GLU A 79 33.69 -10.20 -4.79
CA GLU A 79 33.92 -11.48 -4.12
C GLU A 79 32.72 -11.85 -3.27
N PRO A 80 32.10 -13.04 -3.46
CA PRO A 80 30.88 -13.44 -2.74
C PRO A 80 31.03 -13.37 -1.22
N GLU A 81 32.19 -13.72 -0.69
CA GLU A 81 32.48 -13.71 0.75
C GLU A 81 32.44 -12.27 1.30
N ASN A 82 32.99 -11.31 0.57
CA ASN A 82 32.95 -9.89 0.96
C ASN A 82 31.53 -9.33 0.88
N ILE A 83 30.77 -9.71 -0.15
CA ILE A 83 29.36 -9.34 -0.29
C ILE A 83 28.56 -9.94 0.87
N ALA A 84 28.72 -11.22 1.16
CA ALA A 84 28.01 -11.90 2.23
C ALA A 84 28.27 -11.23 3.59
N GLN A 85 29.54 -10.97 3.91
CA GLN A 85 29.91 -10.30 5.16
C GLN A 85 29.27 -8.90 5.25
N TYR A 86 29.36 -8.12 4.18
CA TYR A 86 28.80 -6.76 4.13
C TYR A 86 27.28 -6.75 4.33
N LEU A 87 26.56 -7.62 3.61
CA LEU A 87 25.11 -7.71 3.72
C LEU A 87 24.67 -8.26 5.09
N GLN A 88 25.43 -9.20 5.66
CA GLN A 88 25.18 -9.71 7.01
C GLN A 88 25.33 -8.61 8.08
N GLU A 89 26.41 -7.81 7.99
CA GLU A 89 26.63 -6.69 8.92
C GLU A 89 25.51 -5.65 8.79
N LEU A 90 25.05 -5.37 7.57
CA LEU A 90 23.94 -4.48 7.31
C LEU A 90 22.64 -5.01 7.92
N LEU A 91 22.29 -6.24 7.65
CA LEU A 91 21.08 -6.88 8.16
C LEU A 91 21.07 -6.88 9.70
N GLN A 92 22.20 -7.18 10.34
CA GLN A 92 22.30 -7.16 11.80
C GLN A 92 22.16 -5.77 12.41
N ASN A 93 22.70 -4.74 11.74
CA ASN A 93 22.71 -3.38 12.27
C ASN A 93 21.39 -2.63 12.05
N GLN A 94 20.58 -3.05 11.08
CA GLN A 94 19.38 -2.33 10.67
C GLN A 94 18.07 -3.01 10.98
N ASN A 95 18.11 -4.28 11.32
CA ASN A 95 16.92 -5.09 11.55
C ASN A 95 16.61 -5.27 13.04
N GLU A 96 16.81 -4.21 13.85
CA GLU A 96 16.45 -4.25 15.27
C GLU A 96 14.96 -4.61 15.47
N ASP A 97 14.11 -4.17 14.57
CA ASP A 97 12.65 -4.39 14.62
C ASP A 97 12.20 -5.70 13.97
N GLY A 98 13.10 -6.46 13.33
CA GLY A 98 12.76 -7.70 12.63
C GLY A 98 11.84 -7.52 11.42
N ILE A 99 11.84 -6.32 10.82
CA ILE A 99 10.99 -5.94 9.68
C ILE A 99 11.62 -6.41 8.37
N ILE A 100 12.95 -6.28 8.23
CA ILE A 100 13.67 -6.76 7.05
C ILE A 100 13.81 -8.27 7.19
N TYR A 101 13.29 -9.00 6.20
CA TYR A 101 13.47 -10.44 6.15
C TYR A 101 14.89 -10.79 5.72
N ASP A 102 15.35 -10.22 4.59
CA ASP A 102 16.71 -10.42 4.09
C ASP A 102 17.15 -9.26 3.18
N ILE A 103 18.46 -9.09 3.05
CA ILE A 103 19.12 -8.24 2.06
C ILE A 103 20.04 -9.15 1.26
N TYR A 104 19.89 -9.15 -0.07
CA TYR A 104 20.63 -10.07 -0.92
C TYR A 104 21.05 -9.43 -2.25
N PHE A 105 22.18 -9.90 -2.78
CA PHE A 105 22.67 -9.53 -4.09
C PHE A 105 22.60 -10.74 -5.04
N THR A 106 22.01 -10.54 -6.22
CA THR A 106 21.98 -11.56 -7.26
C THR A 106 22.75 -11.09 -8.48
N SER A 107 23.81 -11.79 -8.80
CA SER A 107 24.66 -11.49 -9.96
C SER A 107 24.02 -11.91 -11.29
N GLU A 108 24.55 -11.42 -12.42
CA GLU A 108 24.06 -11.73 -13.76
C GLU A 108 24.14 -13.23 -14.10
N ASP A 109 25.04 -13.98 -13.47
CA ASP A 109 25.18 -15.44 -13.61
C ASP A 109 24.26 -16.24 -12.67
N ASN A 110 23.21 -15.60 -12.12
CA ASN A 110 22.20 -16.20 -11.24
C ASN A 110 22.73 -16.70 -9.89
N ARG A 111 23.81 -16.12 -9.39
CA ARG A 111 24.33 -16.44 -8.05
C ARG A 111 23.76 -15.43 -7.05
N MET A 112 23.01 -15.93 -6.08
CA MET A 112 22.50 -15.13 -4.97
C MET A 112 23.45 -15.23 -3.79
N THR A 113 23.71 -14.07 -3.17
CA THR A 113 24.46 -13.93 -1.93
C THR A 113 23.57 -13.16 -0.95
N ALA A 114 23.14 -13.80 0.12
CA ALA A 114 22.17 -13.31 1.08
C ALA A 114 22.82 -12.94 2.42
N GLY A 115 22.36 -11.85 3.04
CA GLY A 115 22.81 -11.39 4.35
C GLY A 115 22.37 -12.32 5.48
N SER A 116 21.23 -12.99 5.32
CA SER A 116 20.77 -14.05 6.24
C SER A 116 21.64 -15.31 6.23
N GLY A 117 22.46 -15.50 5.19
CA GLY A 117 23.18 -16.71 4.94
C GLY A 117 22.33 -17.77 4.21
N TYR A 118 21.19 -17.39 3.64
CA TYR A 118 20.39 -18.29 2.80
C TYR A 118 21.22 -18.78 1.60
N GLU A 119 21.23 -20.09 1.40
CA GLU A 119 21.88 -20.74 0.27
C GLU A 119 20.83 -21.30 -0.68
N ALA A 120 20.78 -20.76 -1.90
CA ALA A 120 19.87 -21.24 -2.93
C ALA A 120 20.28 -22.63 -3.41
N ASP A 121 19.34 -23.55 -3.51
CA ASP A 121 19.57 -24.93 -3.99
C ASP A 121 19.77 -25.05 -5.50
N GLY A 122 19.77 -23.93 -6.23
CA GLY A 122 19.93 -23.86 -7.68
C GLY A 122 18.66 -24.17 -8.49
N SER A 123 17.55 -24.48 -7.85
CA SER A 123 16.26 -24.74 -8.53
C SER A 123 15.62 -23.47 -9.08
N VAL A 124 15.91 -22.30 -8.48
CA VAL A 124 15.31 -21.01 -8.81
C VAL A 124 16.22 -20.19 -9.72
N ASN A 125 15.63 -19.66 -10.79
CA ASN A 125 16.30 -18.67 -11.61
C ASN A 125 15.87 -17.25 -11.18
N PHE A 126 16.67 -16.64 -10.31
CA PHE A 126 16.40 -15.31 -9.74
C PHE A 126 16.47 -14.20 -10.81
N THR A 127 17.34 -14.35 -11.83
CA THR A 127 17.48 -13.34 -12.89
C THR A 127 16.25 -13.24 -13.80
N LYS A 128 15.28 -14.17 -13.66
CA LYS A 128 13.99 -14.14 -14.36
C LYS A 128 12.82 -13.66 -13.47
N ARG A 129 13.08 -13.35 -12.20
CA ARG A 129 12.06 -12.84 -11.29
C ARG A 129 11.68 -11.41 -11.64
N GLY A 130 10.42 -11.04 -11.36
CA GLY A 130 9.88 -9.70 -11.66
C GLY A 130 10.74 -8.57 -11.09
N TRP A 131 11.07 -8.65 -9.80
CA TRP A 131 11.89 -7.67 -9.12
C TRP A 131 13.29 -7.48 -9.75
N TYR A 132 13.89 -8.57 -10.26
CA TYR A 132 15.22 -8.53 -10.90
C TYR A 132 15.15 -7.82 -12.26
N LEU A 133 14.18 -8.22 -13.09
CA LEU A 133 14.00 -7.66 -14.43
C LEU A 133 13.61 -6.19 -14.37
N ALA A 134 12.67 -5.83 -13.50
CA ALA A 134 12.20 -4.46 -13.34
C ALA A 134 13.31 -3.53 -12.81
N ALA A 135 14.14 -3.98 -11.85
CA ALA A 135 15.28 -3.20 -11.36
C ALA A 135 16.31 -2.89 -12.44
N LYS A 136 16.55 -3.84 -13.37
CA LYS A 136 17.49 -3.61 -14.48
C LYS A 136 17.05 -2.53 -15.45
N GLU A 137 15.75 -2.35 -15.63
CA GLU A 137 15.16 -1.36 -16.55
C GLU A 137 15.01 0.03 -15.92
N LYS A 138 15.11 0.12 -14.59
CA LYS A 138 14.87 1.36 -13.83
C LYS A 138 16.17 1.99 -13.34
N ASP A 139 16.23 3.33 -13.34
CA ASP A 139 17.40 4.06 -12.80
C ASP A 139 17.35 4.25 -11.27
N GLY A 140 16.20 4.10 -10.64
CA GLY A 140 16.00 4.16 -9.18
C GLY A 140 15.72 2.81 -8.57
N VAL A 141 15.23 2.84 -7.34
CA VAL A 141 14.73 1.65 -6.66
C VAL A 141 13.39 1.22 -7.27
N HIS A 142 13.25 -0.06 -7.57
CA HIS A 142 11.98 -0.68 -7.95
C HIS A 142 11.30 -1.23 -6.70
N TYR A 143 9.99 -1.07 -6.63
CA TYR A 143 9.12 -1.62 -5.60
C TYR A 143 8.26 -2.71 -6.25
N GLU A 144 8.46 -3.96 -5.87
CA GLU A 144 7.63 -5.08 -6.33
C GLU A 144 6.34 -5.13 -5.51
N SER A 145 5.23 -5.48 -6.15
CA SER A 145 3.98 -5.74 -5.42
C SER A 145 4.19 -6.88 -4.41
N PRO A 146 3.51 -6.84 -3.25
CA PRO A 146 3.66 -7.89 -2.25
C PRO A 146 3.39 -9.27 -2.83
N TYR A 147 4.23 -10.21 -2.47
CA TYR A 147 4.07 -11.62 -2.81
C TYR A 147 4.47 -12.49 -1.62
N LYS A 148 4.08 -13.74 -1.66
CA LYS A 148 4.46 -14.68 -0.63
C LYS A 148 5.87 -15.19 -0.88
N ASP A 149 6.76 -14.89 0.04
CA ASP A 149 8.13 -15.38 -0.02
C ASP A 149 8.19 -16.90 0.16
N ALA A 150 8.98 -17.56 -0.69
CA ALA A 150 9.00 -19.02 -0.77
C ALA A 150 9.68 -19.69 0.44
N ASP A 151 10.60 -18.98 1.11
CA ASP A 151 11.34 -19.49 2.24
C ASP A 151 10.60 -19.21 3.56
N SER A 152 10.26 -17.96 3.84
CA SER A 152 9.56 -17.54 5.06
C SER A 152 8.07 -17.92 5.07
N GLY A 153 7.46 -18.07 3.90
CA GLY A 153 6.02 -18.28 3.74
C GLY A 153 5.16 -17.08 4.16
N ARG A 154 5.78 -15.91 4.41
CA ARG A 154 5.12 -14.65 4.74
C ARG A 154 5.08 -13.73 3.54
N TYR A 155 4.19 -12.74 3.57
CA TYR A 155 4.14 -11.73 2.52
C TYR A 155 5.20 -10.66 2.72
N VAL A 156 5.94 -10.37 1.64
CA VAL A 156 7.01 -9.37 1.59
C VAL A 156 6.77 -8.38 0.46
N ILE A 157 7.32 -7.19 0.61
CA ILE A 157 7.55 -6.22 -0.45
C ILE A 157 9.04 -6.28 -0.76
N THR A 158 9.42 -6.50 -2.02
CA THR A 158 10.82 -6.46 -2.44
C THR A 158 11.14 -5.09 -3.01
N LEU A 159 12.13 -4.43 -2.41
CA LEU A 159 12.79 -3.28 -2.98
C LEU A 159 14.02 -3.78 -3.72
N SER A 160 14.26 -3.32 -4.94
CA SER A 160 15.38 -3.79 -5.74
C SER A 160 16.02 -2.68 -6.56
N LYS A 161 17.34 -2.76 -6.73
CA LYS A 161 18.14 -1.79 -7.48
C LYS A 161 19.26 -2.49 -8.22
N LYS A 162 19.45 -2.12 -9.49
CA LYS A 162 20.61 -2.56 -10.25
C LYS A 162 21.91 -2.01 -9.64
N VAL A 163 22.96 -2.82 -9.71
CA VAL A 163 24.34 -2.45 -9.35
C VAL A 163 25.16 -2.42 -10.62
N GLU A 164 25.88 -1.33 -10.87
CA GLU A 164 26.60 -1.10 -12.11
C GLU A 164 28.08 -0.81 -11.86
N TRP A 165 28.94 -1.39 -12.68
CA TRP A 165 30.36 -1.03 -12.73
C TRP A 165 30.73 -0.55 -14.13
N ASP A 166 31.30 0.65 -14.21
CA ASP A 166 31.72 1.22 -15.48
C ASP A 166 30.60 1.21 -16.55
N GLY A 167 29.33 1.43 -16.12
CA GLY A 167 28.15 1.48 -16.98
C GLY A 167 27.61 0.11 -17.41
N LYS A 168 28.04 -0.98 -16.77
CA LYS A 168 27.51 -2.32 -16.98
C LYS A 168 26.83 -2.83 -15.72
N VAL A 169 25.61 -3.32 -15.86
CA VAL A 169 24.92 -4.03 -14.79
C VAL A 169 25.70 -5.30 -14.46
N VAL A 170 26.02 -5.49 -13.18
CA VAL A 170 26.72 -6.67 -12.66
C VAL A 170 25.77 -7.56 -11.85
N GLY A 171 24.64 -7.02 -11.46
CA GLY A 171 23.60 -7.73 -10.71
C GLY A 171 22.57 -6.76 -10.16
N VAL A 172 21.72 -7.29 -9.30
CA VAL A 172 20.66 -6.54 -8.61
C VAL A 172 20.79 -6.79 -7.11
N LEU A 173 20.83 -5.71 -6.33
CA LEU A 173 20.70 -5.73 -4.89
C LEU A 173 19.20 -5.63 -4.57
N ALA A 174 18.72 -6.46 -3.65
CA ALA A 174 17.34 -6.44 -3.22
C ALA A 174 17.21 -6.61 -1.71
N GLU A 175 16.06 -6.16 -1.19
CA GLU A 175 15.70 -6.21 0.21
C GLU A 175 14.24 -6.63 0.32
N ASP A 176 13.98 -7.67 1.08
CA ASP A 176 12.63 -8.16 1.36
C ASP A 176 12.16 -7.65 2.72
N ILE A 177 11.03 -6.92 2.72
CA ILE A 177 10.44 -6.30 3.89
C ILE A 177 9.08 -6.94 4.14
N PHE A 178 8.82 -7.38 5.37
CA PHE A 178 7.50 -7.90 5.74
C PHE A 178 6.43 -6.81 5.67
N ILE A 179 5.27 -7.16 5.11
CA ILE A 179 4.15 -6.20 4.96
C ILE A 179 3.40 -5.91 6.25
N ASP A 180 3.73 -6.60 7.35
CA ASP A 180 3.03 -6.48 8.63
C ASP A 180 2.90 -5.03 9.10
N GLN A 181 3.96 -4.21 8.91
CA GLN A 181 3.91 -2.78 9.24
C GLN A 181 2.91 -2.02 8.38
N VAL A 182 2.82 -2.34 7.09
CA VAL A 182 1.83 -1.74 6.18
C VAL A 182 0.42 -2.12 6.61
N VAL A 183 0.21 -3.39 6.97
CA VAL A 183 -1.06 -3.88 7.52
C VAL A 183 -1.42 -3.12 8.80
N GLU A 184 -0.46 -2.88 9.67
CA GLU A 184 -0.67 -2.14 10.92
C GLU A 184 -1.06 -0.69 10.66
N ILE A 185 -0.38 0.01 9.75
CA ILE A 185 -0.71 1.40 9.36
C ILE A 185 -2.14 1.47 8.79
N VAL A 186 -2.50 0.56 7.88
CA VAL A 186 -3.85 0.51 7.29
C VAL A 186 -4.91 0.25 8.35
N ASN A 187 -4.68 -0.68 9.28
CA ASN A 187 -5.61 -1.02 10.34
C ASN A 187 -5.75 0.09 11.42
N LYS A 188 -4.74 0.94 11.58
CA LYS A 188 -4.79 2.11 12.48
C LYS A 188 -5.53 3.31 11.86
N CYS A 189 -5.98 3.21 10.61
CA CYS A 189 -6.73 4.29 9.96
C CYS A 189 -8.02 4.55 10.74
N GLU A 190 -8.08 5.71 11.41
CA GLU A 190 -9.25 6.12 12.19
C GLU A 190 -10.36 6.60 11.26
N LEU A 191 -11.38 5.78 11.07
CA LEU A 191 -12.58 6.08 10.32
C LEU A 191 -13.81 6.01 11.22
N GLU A 192 -14.80 6.88 10.98
CA GLU A 192 -16.02 6.91 11.78
C GLU A 192 -17.01 5.80 11.36
N GLY A 193 -17.77 5.29 12.32
CA GLY A 193 -18.84 4.31 12.10
C GLY A 193 -18.33 2.90 11.80
N ASN A 194 -18.88 2.27 10.77
CA ASN A 194 -18.49 0.93 10.31
C ASN A 194 -17.55 0.98 9.09
N SER A 195 -16.84 2.10 8.92
CA SER A 195 -15.90 2.27 7.84
C SER A 195 -14.57 1.57 8.15
N TYR A 196 -13.85 1.20 7.11
CA TYR A 196 -12.52 0.59 7.22
C TYR A 196 -11.64 1.07 6.08
N ALA A 197 -10.34 1.01 6.28
CA ALA A 197 -9.35 1.24 5.24
C ALA A 197 -8.97 -0.09 4.58
N MET A 198 -8.54 0.00 3.32
CA MET A 198 -7.90 -1.09 2.59
C MET A 198 -6.79 -0.52 1.72
N LEU A 199 -5.82 -1.35 1.37
CA LEU A 199 -4.75 -1.00 0.46
C LEU A 199 -4.90 -1.79 -0.83
N VAL A 200 -4.78 -1.08 -1.95
CA VAL A 200 -4.92 -1.63 -3.30
C VAL A 200 -3.68 -1.24 -4.10
N ASP A 201 -3.11 -2.15 -4.84
CA ASP A 201 -1.98 -1.87 -5.71
C ASP A 201 -2.39 -1.14 -7.01
N GLN A 202 -1.41 -0.81 -7.85
CA GLN A 202 -1.63 -0.12 -9.12
C GLN A 202 -2.44 -0.93 -10.16
N ASN A 203 -2.60 -2.24 -9.95
CA ASN A 203 -3.32 -3.17 -10.81
C ASN A 203 -4.70 -3.56 -10.25
N ASP A 204 -5.21 -2.80 -9.25
CA ASP A 204 -6.43 -3.08 -8.49
C ASP A 204 -6.37 -4.38 -7.66
N GLY A 205 -5.16 -4.86 -7.37
CA GLY A 205 -4.90 -5.98 -6.48
C GLY A 205 -5.07 -5.57 -5.01
N LEU A 206 -5.83 -6.35 -4.26
CA LEU A 206 -6.14 -6.08 -2.85
C LEU A 206 -4.99 -6.56 -1.97
N MET A 207 -4.17 -5.61 -1.51
CA MET A 207 -2.98 -5.89 -0.71
C MET A 207 -3.31 -6.06 0.78
N VAL A 208 -4.17 -5.20 1.32
CA VAL A 208 -4.60 -5.23 2.73
C VAL A 208 -6.10 -5.03 2.80
N HIS A 209 -6.79 -5.91 3.51
CA HIS A 209 -8.22 -5.82 3.76
C HIS A 209 -8.55 -6.38 5.15
N PRO A 210 -9.45 -5.75 5.94
CA PRO A 210 -9.81 -6.24 7.28
C PRO A 210 -10.52 -7.60 7.28
N ASN A 211 -11.09 -8.00 6.15
CA ASN A 211 -11.62 -9.35 5.97
C ASN A 211 -10.59 -10.20 5.21
N GLU A 212 -9.94 -11.10 5.93
CA GLU A 212 -8.89 -12.01 5.41
C GLU A 212 -9.34 -12.88 4.22
N LYS A 213 -10.65 -13.03 4.00
CA LYS A 213 -11.17 -13.74 2.82
C LYS A 213 -10.93 -12.99 1.50
N TYR A 214 -10.62 -11.71 1.58
CA TYR A 214 -10.36 -10.84 0.44
C TYR A 214 -8.86 -10.53 0.35
N GLY A 215 -8.03 -11.51 0.57
CA GLY A 215 -6.58 -11.36 0.48
C GLY A 215 -6.01 -11.94 -0.82
N TYR A 216 -4.96 -12.72 -0.63
CA TYR A 216 -4.26 -13.37 -1.73
C TYR A 216 -4.89 -14.73 -2.05
N VAL A 217 -4.97 -15.06 -3.35
CA VAL A 217 -5.34 -16.40 -3.84
C VAL A 217 -4.20 -16.88 -4.74
N ASP A 218 -3.68 -18.07 -4.47
CA ASP A 218 -2.53 -18.64 -5.20
C ASP A 218 -1.32 -17.68 -5.26
N ASP A 219 -1.04 -17.00 -4.13
CA ASP A 219 0.05 -16.05 -3.96
C ASP A 219 -0.06 -14.74 -4.77
N GLU A 220 -1.21 -14.50 -5.42
CA GLU A 220 -1.52 -13.27 -6.14
C GLU A 220 -2.60 -12.47 -5.42
N PRO A 221 -2.51 -11.11 -5.39
CA PRO A 221 -3.55 -10.29 -4.80
C PRO A 221 -4.83 -10.37 -5.63
N VAL A 222 -5.97 -10.64 -4.95
CA VAL A 222 -7.27 -10.66 -5.62
C VAL A 222 -7.63 -9.27 -6.10
N ARG A 223 -8.01 -9.14 -7.38
CA ARG A 223 -8.43 -7.83 -7.92
C ARG A 223 -9.81 -7.45 -7.42
N LEU A 224 -10.01 -6.15 -7.17
CA LEU A 224 -11.32 -5.62 -6.72
C LEU A 224 -12.49 -6.08 -7.60
N ASN A 225 -12.26 -6.14 -8.93
CA ASN A 225 -13.29 -6.53 -9.88
C ASN A 225 -13.58 -8.03 -9.93
N ASP A 226 -12.65 -8.87 -9.45
CA ASP A 226 -12.79 -10.33 -9.49
C ASP A 226 -13.44 -10.89 -8.21
N LEU A 227 -13.71 -10.03 -7.23
CA LEU A 227 -14.37 -10.43 -6.00
C LEU A 227 -15.80 -10.92 -6.24
N ALA A 228 -16.15 -12.06 -5.67
CA ALA A 228 -17.47 -12.66 -5.78
C ALA A 228 -18.58 -11.68 -5.36
N GLY A 229 -19.53 -11.42 -6.28
CA GLY A 229 -20.60 -10.43 -6.09
C GLY A 229 -20.17 -8.98 -6.31
N ASN A 230 -18.93 -8.74 -6.68
CA ASN A 230 -18.33 -7.44 -6.98
C ASN A 230 -18.75 -6.31 -6.01
N PRO A 231 -18.46 -6.45 -4.69
CA PRO A 231 -18.90 -5.49 -3.67
C PRO A 231 -18.28 -4.10 -3.86
N TYR A 232 -17.14 -4.02 -4.57
CA TYR A 232 -16.37 -2.79 -4.78
C TYR A 232 -16.47 -2.20 -6.19
N LYS A 233 -17.43 -2.66 -7.01
CA LYS A 233 -17.60 -2.20 -8.38
C LYS A 233 -17.63 -0.66 -8.50
N LYS A 234 -18.41 0.00 -7.66
CA LYS A 234 -18.51 1.47 -7.66
C LYS A 234 -17.19 2.15 -7.28
N LEU A 235 -16.42 1.54 -6.37
CA LEU A 235 -15.12 2.04 -5.96
C LEU A 235 -14.11 1.89 -7.10
N SER A 236 -14.05 0.73 -7.74
CA SER A 236 -13.20 0.48 -8.90
C SER A 236 -13.50 1.46 -10.04
N GLU A 237 -14.79 1.64 -10.40
CA GLU A 237 -15.22 2.63 -11.41
C GLU A 237 -14.79 4.07 -11.03
N LYS A 238 -14.86 4.45 -9.74
CA LYS A 238 -14.44 5.77 -9.25
C LYS A 238 -12.91 5.93 -9.32
N LEU A 239 -12.15 4.92 -8.90
CA LEU A 239 -10.68 4.92 -8.98
C LEU A 239 -10.17 5.03 -10.43
N GLU A 240 -10.84 4.37 -11.37
CA GLU A 240 -10.54 4.50 -12.80
C GLU A 240 -10.84 5.90 -13.34
N ALA A 241 -11.98 6.49 -12.95
CA ALA A 241 -12.44 7.79 -13.45
C ALA A 241 -11.61 8.97 -12.90
N ASP A 242 -11.25 8.93 -11.61
CA ASP A 242 -10.58 10.05 -10.94
C ASP A 242 -9.05 10.05 -11.17
N GLY A 243 -8.48 8.95 -11.67
CA GLY A 243 -7.03 8.79 -11.82
C GLY A 243 -6.25 8.95 -10.50
N LYS A 244 -6.97 9.06 -9.38
CA LYS A 244 -6.44 9.18 -8.03
C LYS A 244 -6.08 7.80 -7.47
N ARG A 245 -5.09 7.18 -8.10
CA ARG A 245 -4.38 6.07 -7.47
C ARG A 245 -3.28 6.69 -6.63
N CYS A 246 -3.23 6.38 -5.34
CA CYS A 246 -2.06 6.70 -4.55
C CYS A 246 -0.90 5.90 -5.17
N ARG A 247 -0.08 6.57 -5.98
CA ARG A 247 1.11 5.98 -6.57
C ARG A 247 2.21 6.14 -5.55
N ILE A 248 2.75 5.03 -5.08
CA ILE A 248 4.12 5.02 -4.58
C ILE A 248 4.97 5.30 -5.81
N SER A 249 5.31 6.56 -6.01
CA SER A 249 6.18 6.98 -7.11
C SER A 249 7.61 6.80 -6.65
N GLY A 250 8.21 5.70 -7.04
CA GLY A 250 9.64 5.52 -6.99
C GLY A 250 10.28 5.95 -8.31
#